data_900ad6f19d11a38bcf10d11b15b40a23
#
_entry.id   900ad6f19d11a38bcf10d11b15b40a23
#
_cell.length_a   1.000
_cell.length_b   1.000
_cell.length_c   1.000
_cell.angle_alpha   90.00
_cell.angle_beta   90.00
_cell.angle_gamma   90.00
#
_symmetry.space_group_name_H-M   'P 1'
#
loop_
_entity.id
_entity.type
_entity.pdbx_description
1 polymer ?
#
loop_
_entity_poly.entity_id
_entity_poly.type
_entity_poly.pdbx_seq_one_letter_code
_entity_poly.pdbx_strand_id
1 'polypeptide(L)'
;MTVGAALLVTWAGGGNVAPLLVLACELERRGHRVRVLGPPGEVEERYSGAGIAYRATDAAARWSPEAQRSLAGEVAAEVHRAPTDVAVVDYMQPAALCGAEAAGVPVVAFVHTLYARQAVTDHSPIHMAADAGAVNELRSGLGLAPVVRLPDLLDRTALVLVTTLEGMDRPEGAVPGNVRYVGPLVEPPGDDEGWVPPGAAADGPLVVVSMGTTPMGEAAVLQRVLGALDGAPVRVLVTLGPHLDGGELRVPANAALSGYRRHAALLPHAGLSVNHGGLGTIGAALACGVPMVCLPLGRDQPANAEAAASVGAARVLPPDGEPAVLRAAVLVTLADDNYRRAAVRVADEIAALDGPTRAAEAVEQL
;
A
#
# COMPACT_ATOMS: atom_id res chain seq x y z
N MET A 1 -25.28 -1.03 -13.84
CA MET A 1 -25.68 0.33 -13.40
C MET A 1 -25.26 1.36 -14.44
N THR A 2 -25.99 2.47 -14.47
CA THR A 2 -25.64 3.65 -15.27
C THR A 2 -24.27 4.15 -14.82
N VAL A 3 -23.44 4.60 -15.76
CA VAL A 3 -22.13 5.21 -15.46
C VAL A 3 -22.27 6.26 -14.37
N GLY A 4 -21.62 6.07 -13.27
CA GLY A 4 -21.65 6.95 -12.12
C GLY A 4 -20.45 7.91 -12.08
N ALA A 5 -20.44 8.76 -11.10
CA ALA A 5 -19.33 9.67 -10.80
C ALA A 5 -18.76 9.38 -9.41
N ALA A 6 -17.47 9.11 -9.33
CA ALA A 6 -16.78 8.82 -8.10
C ALA A 6 -15.82 9.95 -7.71
N LEU A 7 -15.83 10.31 -6.42
CA LEU A 7 -14.81 11.16 -5.81
C LEU A 7 -13.87 10.27 -4.98
N LEU A 8 -12.60 10.24 -5.30
CA LEU A 8 -11.58 9.57 -4.52
C LEU A 8 -10.83 10.60 -3.65
N VAL A 9 -10.53 10.25 -2.40
CA VAL A 9 -9.74 11.12 -1.51
C VAL A 9 -8.52 10.36 -1.01
N THR A 10 -7.33 10.95 -1.24
CA THR A 10 -6.04 10.33 -0.94
C THR A 10 -5.10 11.26 -0.19
N TRP A 11 -3.96 10.75 0.25
CA TRP A 11 -2.89 11.49 0.92
C TRP A 11 -1.51 10.91 0.56
N ALA A 12 -0.43 11.60 0.94
CA ALA A 12 0.94 11.18 0.63
C ALA A 12 1.47 10.15 1.64
N GLY A 13 0.80 9.01 1.78
CA GLY A 13 1.18 7.93 2.70
C GLY A 13 2.18 6.92 2.14
N GLY A 14 2.46 7.00 0.85
CA GLY A 14 3.33 6.06 0.12
C GLY A 14 2.58 4.80 -0.31
N GLY A 15 2.22 3.92 0.61
CA GLY A 15 1.59 2.63 0.32
C GLY A 15 0.16 2.66 -0.21
N ASN A 16 -0.55 3.77 -0.03
CA ASN A 16 -1.95 3.95 -0.42
C ASN A 16 -2.12 4.45 -1.87
N VAL A 17 -1.14 5.18 -2.40
CA VAL A 17 -1.27 5.90 -3.68
C VAL A 17 -1.44 4.94 -4.85
N ALA A 18 -0.59 3.91 -4.94
CA ALA A 18 -0.63 2.95 -6.03
C ALA A 18 -1.95 2.16 -6.09
N PRO A 19 -2.41 1.49 -5.01
CA PRO A 19 -3.63 0.70 -5.08
C PRO A 19 -4.88 1.56 -5.32
N LEU A 20 -4.95 2.79 -4.80
CA LEU A 20 -6.08 3.67 -5.07
C LEU A 20 -6.07 4.19 -6.53
N LEU A 21 -4.88 4.42 -7.10
CA LEU A 21 -4.73 4.74 -8.52
C LEU A 21 -5.21 3.59 -9.43
N VAL A 22 -4.87 2.34 -9.06
CA VAL A 22 -5.37 1.16 -9.80
C VAL A 22 -6.89 1.11 -9.80
N LEU A 23 -7.54 1.36 -8.66
CA LEU A 23 -9.00 1.45 -8.59
C LEU A 23 -9.53 2.61 -9.45
N ALA A 24 -8.89 3.79 -9.40
CA ALA A 24 -9.29 4.94 -10.20
C ALA A 24 -9.26 4.62 -11.70
N CYS A 25 -8.16 4.04 -12.17
CA CYS A 25 -8.02 3.63 -13.59
C CYS A 25 -9.05 2.57 -14.00
N GLU A 26 -9.33 1.59 -13.13
CA GLU A 26 -10.33 0.57 -13.42
C GLU A 26 -11.74 1.15 -13.51
N LEU A 27 -12.12 2.07 -12.60
CA LEU A 27 -13.40 2.76 -12.66
C LEU A 27 -13.54 3.59 -13.95
N GLU A 28 -12.50 4.34 -14.36
CA GLU A 28 -12.48 5.09 -15.62
C GLU A 28 -12.61 4.16 -16.83
N ARG A 29 -11.86 3.03 -16.85
CA ARG A 29 -11.93 2.02 -17.90
C ARG A 29 -13.34 1.43 -18.06
N ARG A 30 -14.09 1.35 -16.97
CA ARG A 30 -15.49 0.88 -16.93
C ARG A 30 -16.50 1.99 -17.29
N GLY A 31 -16.02 3.20 -17.56
CA GLY A 31 -16.83 4.32 -18.02
C GLY A 31 -17.37 5.23 -16.91
N HIS A 32 -16.89 5.10 -15.67
CA HIS A 32 -17.19 6.04 -14.60
C HIS A 32 -16.36 7.33 -14.75
N ARG A 33 -16.88 8.44 -14.27
CA ARG A 33 -16.14 9.69 -14.16
C ARG A 33 -15.46 9.74 -12.80
N VAL A 34 -14.14 9.70 -12.79
CA VAL A 34 -13.36 9.72 -11.55
C VAL A 34 -12.72 11.08 -11.35
N ARG A 35 -12.82 11.60 -10.12
CA ARG A 35 -12.09 12.77 -9.66
C ARG A 35 -11.35 12.41 -8.40
N VAL A 36 -10.14 12.95 -8.24
CA VAL A 36 -9.33 12.73 -7.05
C VAL A 36 -9.07 14.04 -6.33
N LEU A 37 -9.24 14.05 -5.02
CA LEU A 37 -8.84 15.13 -4.11
C LEU A 37 -7.67 14.61 -3.26
N GLY A 38 -6.55 15.32 -3.25
CA GLY A 38 -5.36 14.90 -2.52
C GLY A 38 -4.27 15.96 -2.46
N PRO A 39 -3.09 15.66 -1.88
CA PRO A 39 -2.01 16.63 -1.73
C PRO A 39 -1.38 17.00 -3.08
N PRO A 40 -0.81 18.21 -3.21
CA PRO A 40 -0.06 18.61 -4.39
C PRO A 40 1.27 17.84 -4.52
N GLY A 41 1.90 17.95 -5.70
CA GLY A 41 3.22 17.41 -5.99
C GLY A 41 3.18 15.99 -6.53
N GLU A 42 4.06 15.10 -6.07
CA GLU A 42 4.28 13.74 -6.63
C GLU A 42 2.97 12.91 -6.75
N VAL A 43 2.08 13.02 -5.77
CA VAL A 43 0.78 12.32 -5.81
C VAL A 43 -0.07 12.87 -6.95
N GLU A 44 -0.17 14.20 -7.08
CA GLU A 44 -0.89 14.86 -8.17
C GLU A 44 -0.34 14.47 -9.55
N GLU A 45 1.00 14.53 -9.69
CA GLU A 45 1.68 14.17 -10.94
C GLU A 45 1.37 12.72 -11.36
N ARG A 46 1.31 11.83 -10.39
CA ARG A 46 1.05 10.41 -10.62
C ARG A 46 -0.36 10.14 -11.14
N TYR A 47 -1.38 10.75 -10.53
CA TYR A 47 -2.76 10.61 -10.99
C TYR A 47 -3.01 11.34 -12.31
N SER A 48 -2.50 12.57 -12.44
CA SER A 48 -2.63 13.36 -13.68
C SER A 48 -1.90 12.69 -14.84
N GLY A 49 -0.73 12.10 -14.60
CA GLY A 49 0.02 11.30 -15.58
C GLY A 49 -0.72 10.05 -16.06
N ALA A 50 -1.62 9.52 -15.25
CA ALA A 50 -2.53 8.43 -15.63
C ALA A 50 -3.83 8.92 -16.29
N GLY A 51 -3.98 10.23 -16.53
CA GLY A 51 -5.18 10.81 -17.14
C GLY A 51 -6.36 11.01 -16.18
N ILE A 52 -6.17 10.80 -14.88
CA ILE A 52 -7.21 10.95 -13.86
C ILE A 52 -7.35 12.43 -13.48
N ALA A 53 -8.58 12.94 -13.47
CA ALA A 53 -8.86 14.31 -13.04
C ALA A 53 -8.48 14.50 -11.55
N TYR A 54 -7.57 15.43 -11.28
CA TYR A 54 -7.04 15.67 -9.95
C TYR A 54 -7.25 17.10 -9.49
N ARG A 55 -7.56 17.27 -8.20
CA ARG A 55 -7.61 18.55 -7.53
C ARG A 55 -6.69 18.51 -6.31
N ALA A 56 -5.69 19.35 -6.29
CA ALA A 56 -4.78 19.48 -5.17
C ALA A 56 -5.43 20.22 -3.99
N THR A 57 -5.13 19.76 -2.77
CA THR A 57 -5.43 20.46 -1.52
C THR A 57 -4.31 20.26 -0.50
N ASP A 58 -3.84 21.37 0.08
CA ASP A 58 -2.86 21.34 1.16
C ASP A 58 -3.41 20.69 2.44
N ALA A 59 -4.73 20.68 2.60
CA ALA A 59 -5.37 20.08 3.77
C ALA A 59 -5.14 18.56 3.84
N ALA A 60 -5.03 17.87 2.71
CA ALA A 60 -4.72 16.44 2.66
C ALA A 60 -3.26 16.10 3.01
N ALA A 61 -2.37 17.10 3.04
CA ALA A 61 -0.96 16.91 3.39
C ALA A 61 -0.65 17.15 4.88
N ARG A 62 -1.61 17.63 5.67
CA ARG A 62 -1.39 18.11 7.03
C ARG A 62 -2.33 17.44 8.04
N TRP A 63 -1.77 17.16 9.24
CA TRP A 63 -2.49 16.48 10.33
C TRP A 63 -2.91 17.41 11.48
N SER A 64 -2.82 18.75 11.31
CA SER A 64 -3.31 19.67 12.32
C SER A 64 -4.85 19.68 12.39
N PRO A 65 -5.46 19.95 13.55
CA PRO A 65 -6.91 20.03 13.69
C PRO A 65 -7.58 21.02 12.70
N GLU A 66 -6.88 22.10 12.36
CA GLU A 66 -7.34 23.07 11.39
C GLU A 66 -7.35 22.50 9.98
N ALA A 67 -6.27 21.84 9.55
CA ALA A 67 -6.18 21.18 8.25
C ALA A 67 -7.24 20.06 8.12
N GLN A 68 -7.48 19.31 9.19
CA GLN A 68 -8.50 18.26 9.19
C GLN A 68 -9.92 18.84 9.06
N ARG A 69 -10.23 19.97 9.72
CA ARG A 69 -11.51 20.69 9.50
C ARG A 69 -11.63 21.22 8.07
N SER A 70 -10.55 21.77 7.52
CA SER A 70 -10.51 22.23 6.12
C SER A 70 -10.78 21.07 5.16
N LEU A 71 -10.09 19.95 5.34
CA LEU A 71 -10.25 18.76 4.51
C LEU A 71 -11.69 18.24 4.50
N ALA A 72 -12.33 18.13 5.65
CA ALA A 72 -13.72 17.71 5.74
C ALA A 72 -14.66 18.66 4.96
N GLY A 73 -14.46 19.97 5.11
CA GLY A 73 -15.21 20.99 4.36
C GLY A 73 -14.95 20.94 2.86
N GLU A 74 -13.70 20.73 2.45
CA GLU A 74 -13.32 20.64 1.04
C GLU A 74 -13.88 19.38 0.37
N VAL A 75 -13.90 18.24 1.08
CA VAL A 75 -14.54 17.00 0.58
C VAL A 75 -16.03 17.21 0.39
N ALA A 76 -16.73 17.78 1.37
CA ALA A 76 -18.16 18.08 1.25
C ALA A 76 -18.44 19.07 0.10
N ALA A 77 -17.64 20.11 -0.04
CA ALA A 77 -17.75 21.06 -1.14
C ALA A 77 -17.52 20.41 -2.50
N GLU A 78 -16.54 19.51 -2.60
CA GLU A 78 -16.22 18.82 -3.84
C GLU A 78 -17.33 17.84 -4.26
N VAL A 79 -17.99 17.17 -3.31
CA VAL A 79 -19.18 16.35 -3.55
C VAL A 79 -20.30 17.19 -4.18
N HIS A 80 -20.54 18.40 -3.67
CA HIS A 80 -21.61 19.27 -4.15
C HIS A 80 -21.25 20.05 -5.43
N ARG A 81 -19.95 20.22 -5.72
CA ARG A 81 -19.47 20.96 -6.89
C ARG A 81 -19.81 20.28 -8.21
N ALA A 82 -19.82 18.96 -8.23
CA ALA A 82 -20.11 18.17 -9.42
C ALA A 82 -20.82 16.87 -9.04
N PRO A 83 -21.58 16.25 -9.94
CA PRO A 83 -22.26 14.99 -9.66
C PRO A 83 -21.31 13.98 -9.03
N THR A 84 -21.72 13.39 -7.88
CA THR A 84 -20.96 12.42 -7.12
C THR A 84 -21.92 11.39 -6.58
N ASP A 85 -21.80 10.15 -7.06
CA ASP A 85 -22.65 9.05 -6.64
C ASP A 85 -22.05 8.26 -5.48
N VAL A 86 -20.70 8.31 -5.34
CA VAL A 86 -19.95 7.64 -4.30
C VAL A 86 -18.65 8.40 -3.98
N ALA A 87 -18.26 8.40 -2.70
CA ALA A 87 -16.95 8.87 -2.26
C ALA A 87 -16.11 7.67 -1.78
N VAL A 88 -14.94 7.45 -2.40
CA VAL A 88 -13.95 6.45 -1.98
C VAL A 88 -12.85 7.18 -1.23
N VAL A 89 -12.76 6.94 0.06
CA VAL A 89 -11.88 7.70 0.95
C VAL A 89 -10.85 6.78 1.58
N ASP A 90 -9.58 7.13 1.49
CA ASP A 90 -8.53 6.45 2.25
C ASP A 90 -8.88 6.49 3.75
N TYR A 91 -8.98 5.31 4.36
CA TYR A 91 -9.45 5.17 5.74
C TYR A 91 -8.58 5.89 6.77
N MET A 92 -7.30 6.16 6.43
CA MET A 92 -6.41 6.96 7.27
C MET A 92 -6.69 8.47 7.18
N GLN A 93 -7.77 8.91 6.51
CA GLN A 93 -8.25 10.28 6.47
C GLN A 93 -9.61 10.42 7.18
N PRO A 94 -9.66 10.31 8.54
CA PRO A 94 -10.92 10.36 9.29
C PRO A 94 -11.77 11.60 9.00
N ALA A 95 -11.12 12.74 8.79
CA ALA A 95 -11.81 13.99 8.45
C ALA A 95 -12.47 13.93 7.08
N ALA A 96 -11.84 13.31 6.09
CA ALA A 96 -12.41 13.12 4.76
C ALA A 96 -13.61 12.16 4.80
N LEU A 97 -13.53 11.07 5.61
CA LEU A 97 -14.67 10.18 5.86
C LEU A 97 -15.86 10.96 6.45
N CYS A 98 -15.61 11.80 7.46
CA CYS A 98 -16.65 12.65 8.06
C CYS A 98 -17.22 13.67 7.07
N GLY A 99 -16.38 14.29 6.23
CA GLY A 99 -16.82 15.25 5.22
C GLY A 99 -17.72 14.60 4.16
N ALA A 100 -17.37 13.41 3.69
CA ALA A 100 -18.18 12.65 2.74
C ALA A 100 -19.50 12.16 3.36
N GLU A 101 -19.46 11.67 4.62
CA GLU A 101 -20.68 11.30 5.37
C GLU A 101 -21.62 12.50 5.52
N ALA A 102 -21.10 13.67 5.88
CA ALA A 102 -21.89 14.90 6.04
C ALA A 102 -22.49 15.40 4.71
N ALA A 103 -21.82 15.14 3.59
CA ALA A 103 -22.34 15.46 2.26
C ALA A 103 -23.44 14.51 1.78
N GLY A 104 -23.73 13.42 2.51
CA GLY A 104 -24.86 12.54 2.25
C GLY A 104 -24.69 11.59 1.08
N VAL A 105 -23.47 11.35 0.60
CA VAL A 105 -23.19 10.35 -0.44
C VAL A 105 -22.75 9.02 0.19
N PRO A 106 -22.97 7.87 -0.47
CA PRO A 106 -22.38 6.61 -0.04
C PRO A 106 -20.84 6.73 0.09
N VAL A 107 -20.30 6.28 1.22
CA VAL A 107 -18.87 6.33 1.50
C VAL A 107 -18.28 4.94 1.44
N VAL A 108 -17.19 4.79 0.69
CA VAL A 108 -16.32 3.60 0.69
C VAL A 108 -15.06 3.94 1.47
N ALA A 109 -14.81 3.23 2.55
CA ALA A 109 -13.52 3.28 3.24
C ALA A 109 -12.52 2.39 2.51
N PHE A 110 -11.49 2.98 1.93
CA PHE A 110 -10.43 2.28 1.22
C PHE A 110 -9.32 1.89 2.18
N VAL A 111 -9.23 0.60 2.50
CA VAL A 111 -8.27 0.04 3.48
C VAL A 111 -7.12 -0.62 2.74
N HIS A 112 -5.96 0.03 2.76
CA HIS A 112 -4.72 -0.42 2.12
C HIS A 112 -3.72 -1.09 3.09
N THR A 113 -4.20 -1.48 4.28
CA THR A 113 -3.46 -2.20 5.32
C THR A 113 -4.23 -3.46 5.73
N LEU A 114 -3.73 -4.22 6.71
CA LEU A 114 -4.47 -5.34 7.28
C LEU A 114 -5.69 -4.82 8.06
N TYR A 115 -6.89 -5.20 7.65
CA TYR A 115 -8.15 -4.74 8.25
C TYR A 115 -8.39 -5.34 9.62
N ALA A 116 -8.17 -6.65 9.79
CA ALA A 116 -8.46 -7.34 11.05
C ALA A 116 -7.69 -6.73 12.23
N ARG A 117 -6.51 -6.19 11.98
CA ARG A 117 -5.69 -5.51 12.99
C ARG A 117 -6.22 -4.13 13.38
N GLN A 118 -7.10 -3.50 12.59
CA GLN A 118 -7.73 -2.22 12.91
C GLN A 118 -8.76 -2.37 14.02
N ALA A 119 -9.46 -3.52 14.07
CA ALA A 119 -10.53 -3.76 15.03
C ALA A 119 -10.03 -4.15 16.43
N VAL A 120 -8.78 -4.62 16.56
CA VAL A 120 -8.30 -5.33 17.75
C VAL A 120 -7.33 -4.52 18.61
N THR A 121 -6.66 -3.49 18.08
CA THR A 121 -5.62 -2.77 18.84
C THR A 121 -5.74 -1.26 18.75
N ASP A 122 -5.48 -0.57 19.87
CA ASP A 122 -5.30 0.89 19.92
C ASP A 122 -4.08 1.37 19.11
N HIS A 123 -3.31 0.44 18.55
CA HIS A 123 -2.14 0.68 17.69
C HIS A 123 -2.45 0.49 16.20
N SER A 124 -3.73 0.48 15.83
CA SER A 124 -4.08 0.41 14.40
C SER A 124 -3.63 1.68 13.67
N PRO A 125 -3.31 1.59 12.36
CA PRO A 125 -2.88 2.75 11.59
C PRO A 125 -3.83 3.94 11.65
N ILE A 126 -5.14 3.74 11.79
CA ILE A 126 -6.10 4.84 11.91
C ILE A 126 -5.88 5.67 13.19
N HIS A 127 -5.44 5.05 14.29
CA HIS A 127 -5.10 5.77 15.53
C HIS A 127 -3.83 6.61 15.41
N MET A 128 -2.97 6.33 14.43
CA MET A 128 -1.81 7.17 14.13
C MET A 128 -2.23 8.48 13.45
N ALA A 129 -3.40 8.51 12.83
CA ALA A 129 -3.90 9.64 12.06
C ALA A 129 -4.67 10.66 12.90
N ALA A 130 -5.35 10.21 13.99
CA ALA A 130 -6.16 11.07 14.82
C ALA A 130 -6.48 10.40 16.17
N ASP A 131 -7.03 11.15 17.11
CA ASP A 131 -7.69 10.62 18.30
C ASP A 131 -9.22 10.75 18.19
N ALA A 132 -9.96 9.90 18.91
CA ALA A 132 -11.41 9.88 18.86
C ALA A 132 -12.05 11.19 19.37
N GLY A 133 -11.39 11.90 20.30
CA GLY A 133 -11.87 13.19 20.82
C GLY A 133 -11.87 14.25 19.72
N ALA A 134 -10.73 14.44 19.04
CA ALA A 134 -10.61 15.40 17.95
C ALA A 134 -11.56 15.09 16.79
N VAL A 135 -11.74 13.80 16.45
CA VAL A 135 -12.69 13.38 15.43
C VAL A 135 -14.13 13.67 15.86
N ASN A 136 -14.49 13.46 17.12
CA ASN A 136 -15.83 13.74 17.62
C ASN A 136 -16.15 15.24 17.69
N GLU A 137 -15.16 16.10 17.97
CA GLU A 137 -15.32 17.55 17.84
C GLU A 137 -15.65 17.93 16.39
N LEU A 138 -14.91 17.37 15.42
CA LEU A 138 -15.19 17.57 14.01
C LEU A 138 -16.59 17.07 13.63
N ARG A 139 -16.96 15.87 14.04
CA ARG A 139 -18.26 15.25 13.77
C ARG A 139 -19.40 16.10 14.33
N SER A 140 -19.25 16.61 15.55
CA SER A 140 -20.22 17.52 16.18
C SER A 140 -20.40 18.79 15.33
N GLY A 141 -19.31 19.39 14.85
CA GLY A 141 -19.36 20.57 13.96
C GLY A 141 -20.04 20.31 12.61
N LEU A 142 -20.05 19.07 12.16
CA LEU A 142 -20.71 18.62 10.92
C LEU A 142 -22.14 18.09 11.16
N GLY A 143 -22.64 18.09 12.40
CA GLY A 143 -23.96 17.54 12.75
C GLY A 143 -24.03 16.01 12.74
N LEU A 144 -22.89 15.33 12.80
CA LEU A 144 -22.78 13.86 12.80
C LEU A 144 -22.77 13.28 14.22
N ALA A 145 -23.35 12.10 14.40
CA ALA A 145 -23.30 11.38 15.66
C ALA A 145 -21.85 10.97 16.03
N PRO A 146 -21.46 11.00 17.32
CA PRO A 146 -20.12 10.63 17.74
C PRO A 146 -19.83 9.15 17.50
N VAL A 147 -18.53 8.80 17.46
CA VAL A 147 -18.02 7.43 17.49
C VAL A 147 -17.37 7.15 18.85
N VAL A 148 -17.38 5.88 19.27
CA VAL A 148 -16.72 5.48 20.53
C VAL A 148 -15.24 5.27 20.30
N ARG A 149 -14.89 4.59 19.21
CA ARG A 149 -13.52 4.33 18.76
C ARG A 149 -13.35 4.77 17.31
N LEU A 150 -12.13 5.11 16.90
CA LEU A 150 -11.86 5.47 15.51
C LEU A 150 -12.21 4.36 14.48
N PRO A 151 -11.95 3.08 14.76
CA PRO A 151 -12.40 2.01 13.86
C PRO A 151 -13.92 1.98 13.62
N ASP A 152 -14.73 2.49 14.54
CA ASP A 152 -16.19 2.56 14.39
C ASP A 152 -16.62 3.52 13.25
N LEU A 153 -15.70 4.35 12.74
CA LEU A 153 -15.93 5.12 11.49
C LEU A 153 -16.16 4.19 10.29
N LEU A 154 -15.48 3.04 10.26
CA LEU A 154 -15.60 2.07 9.19
C LEU A 154 -16.99 1.41 9.18
N ASP A 155 -17.58 1.20 10.35
CA ASP A 155 -18.93 0.65 10.48
C ASP A 155 -20.03 1.59 9.95
N ARG A 156 -19.69 2.88 9.78
CA ARG A 156 -20.61 3.90 9.26
C ARG A 156 -20.52 4.06 7.74
N THR A 157 -19.57 3.40 7.10
CA THR A 157 -19.41 3.45 5.65
C THR A 157 -20.32 2.43 4.96
N ALA A 158 -20.74 2.76 3.74
CA ALA A 158 -21.54 1.84 2.93
C ALA A 158 -20.73 0.59 2.55
N LEU A 159 -19.41 0.75 2.40
CA LEU A 159 -18.48 -0.32 2.07
C LEU A 159 -17.11 -0.05 2.70
N VAL A 160 -16.50 -1.11 3.22
CA VAL A 160 -15.07 -1.16 3.59
C VAL A 160 -14.37 -2.04 2.56
N LEU A 161 -13.57 -1.43 1.71
CA LEU A 161 -12.86 -2.10 0.62
C LEU A 161 -11.44 -2.43 1.07
N VAL A 162 -11.16 -3.70 1.32
CA VAL A 162 -9.87 -4.16 1.86
C VAL A 162 -8.99 -4.71 0.74
N THR A 163 -7.83 -4.07 0.51
CA THR A 163 -6.92 -4.39 -0.60
C THR A 163 -5.85 -5.40 -0.21
N THR A 164 -6.23 -6.44 0.52
CA THR A 164 -5.38 -7.59 0.84
C THR A 164 -6.18 -8.88 0.74
N LEU A 165 -5.49 -10.02 0.88
CA LEU A 165 -6.13 -11.33 0.92
C LEU A 165 -6.69 -11.58 2.33
N GLU A 166 -7.94 -12.05 2.42
CA GLU A 166 -8.58 -12.44 3.68
C GLU A 166 -7.75 -13.51 4.41
N GLY A 167 -7.20 -14.48 3.66
CA GLY A 167 -6.35 -15.54 4.20
C GLY A 167 -5.03 -15.05 4.82
N MET A 168 -4.54 -13.87 4.42
CA MET A 168 -3.39 -13.21 5.05
C MET A 168 -3.78 -12.42 6.29
N ASP A 169 -4.91 -11.71 6.22
CA ASP A 169 -5.37 -10.83 7.30
C ASP A 169 -5.97 -11.63 8.49
N ARG A 170 -6.59 -12.75 8.21
CA ARG A 170 -7.15 -13.69 9.20
C ARG A 170 -8.01 -13.01 10.26
N PRO A 171 -9.13 -12.38 9.88
CA PRO A 171 -10.03 -11.77 10.84
C PRO A 171 -10.55 -12.82 11.84
N GLU A 172 -10.59 -12.45 13.13
CA GLU A 172 -11.19 -13.28 14.15
C GLU A 172 -12.73 -13.10 14.11
N GLY A 173 -13.45 -14.18 13.88
CA GLY A 173 -14.91 -14.16 13.83
C GLY A 173 -15.47 -13.78 12.45
N ALA A 174 -16.74 -13.42 12.43
CA ALA A 174 -17.42 -13.04 11.20
C ALA A 174 -17.00 -11.62 10.74
N VAL A 175 -16.66 -11.49 9.48
CA VAL A 175 -16.36 -10.20 8.87
C VAL A 175 -17.69 -9.40 8.77
N PRO A 176 -17.72 -8.11 9.16
CA PRO A 176 -18.91 -7.27 9.02
C PRO A 176 -19.47 -7.26 7.60
N GLY A 177 -20.80 -7.14 7.48
CA GLY A 177 -21.50 -7.26 6.20
C GLY A 177 -21.13 -6.22 5.14
N ASN A 178 -20.58 -5.07 5.57
CA ASN A 178 -20.08 -4.02 4.69
C ASN A 178 -18.60 -4.17 4.31
N VAL A 179 -17.87 -5.18 4.80
CA VAL A 179 -16.46 -5.41 4.48
C VAL A 179 -16.33 -6.35 3.28
N ARG A 180 -15.45 -5.99 2.34
CA ARG A 180 -15.12 -6.81 1.17
C ARG A 180 -13.61 -6.87 0.99
N TYR A 181 -13.06 -8.08 1.02
CA TYR A 181 -11.68 -8.37 0.64
C TYR A 181 -11.61 -8.54 -0.88
N VAL A 182 -10.80 -7.72 -1.54
CA VAL A 182 -10.67 -7.75 -3.00
C VAL A 182 -9.30 -8.23 -3.48
N GLY A 183 -8.36 -8.43 -2.55
CA GLY A 183 -6.98 -8.76 -2.87
C GLY A 183 -6.13 -7.52 -3.19
N PRO A 184 -4.82 -7.71 -3.34
CA PRO A 184 -3.90 -6.62 -3.64
C PRO A 184 -4.24 -5.95 -4.97
N LEU A 185 -4.33 -4.61 -4.96
CA LEU A 185 -4.43 -3.81 -6.16
C LEU A 185 -3.01 -3.43 -6.61
N VAL A 186 -2.45 -4.24 -7.48
CA VAL A 186 -1.07 -4.08 -7.96
C VAL A 186 -1.08 -3.36 -9.30
N GLU A 187 -0.21 -2.35 -9.44
CA GLU A 187 -0.03 -1.67 -10.72
C GLU A 187 0.42 -2.66 -11.80
N PRO A 188 -0.16 -2.59 -13.00
CA PRO A 188 0.31 -3.39 -14.12
C PRO A 188 1.76 -3.01 -14.48
N PRO A 189 2.51 -3.89 -15.17
CA PRO A 189 3.77 -3.53 -15.79
C PRO A 189 3.57 -2.25 -16.62
N GLY A 190 4.44 -1.26 -16.40
CA GLY A 190 4.41 -0.01 -17.17
C GLY A 190 5.30 -0.06 -18.39
N ASP A 191 5.58 1.13 -18.97
CA ASP A 191 6.43 1.31 -20.17
C ASP A 191 7.93 0.94 -19.98
N ASP A 192 8.26 0.27 -18.88
CA ASP A 192 9.59 -0.31 -18.65
C ASP A 192 9.86 -1.57 -19.52
N GLU A 193 9.09 -1.75 -20.61
CA GLU A 193 9.30 -2.83 -21.56
C GLU A 193 10.73 -2.78 -22.13
N GLY A 194 11.47 -3.87 -21.90
CA GLY A 194 12.86 -3.99 -22.32
C GLY A 194 13.90 -3.56 -21.28
N TRP A 195 13.49 -3.07 -20.10
CA TRP A 195 14.47 -2.84 -19.04
C TRP A 195 15.03 -4.16 -18.51
N VAL A 196 16.35 -4.25 -18.51
CA VAL A 196 17.07 -5.41 -17.99
C VAL A 196 17.79 -5.01 -16.70
N PRO A 197 17.67 -5.80 -15.61
CA PRO A 197 18.39 -5.50 -14.39
C PRO A 197 19.90 -5.38 -14.63
N PRO A 198 20.58 -4.37 -14.05
CA PRO A 198 22.03 -4.26 -14.09
C PRO A 198 22.68 -5.56 -13.61
N GLY A 199 23.82 -5.91 -14.20
CA GLY A 199 24.53 -7.14 -13.85
C GLY A 199 23.87 -8.42 -14.41
N ALA A 200 23.02 -8.33 -15.43
CA ALA A 200 22.38 -9.50 -16.07
C ALA A 200 23.39 -10.56 -16.58
N ALA A 201 24.64 -10.16 -16.79
CA ALA A 201 25.74 -11.06 -17.20
C ALA A 201 26.41 -11.79 -16.02
N ALA A 202 26.10 -11.43 -14.77
CA ALA A 202 26.63 -12.14 -13.59
C ALA A 202 25.80 -13.39 -13.30
N ASP A 203 26.46 -14.44 -12.82
CA ASP A 203 25.80 -15.71 -12.45
C ASP A 203 25.01 -15.57 -11.14
N GLY A 204 23.89 -16.30 -11.05
CA GLY A 204 23.09 -16.43 -9.84
C GLY A 204 21.73 -15.75 -9.88
N PRO A 205 20.84 -16.08 -8.93
CA PRO A 205 19.51 -15.51 -8.84
C PRO A 205 19.57 -14.03 -8.46
N LEU A 206 18.60 -13.25 -8.96
CA LEU A 206 18.47 -11.84 -8.64
C LEU A 206 17.75 -11.67 -7.29
N VAL A 207 18.37 -10.95 -6.36
CA VAL A 207 17.78 -10.48 -5.12
C VAL A 207 17.46 -8.99 -5.27
N VAL A 208 16.17 -8.65 -5.26
CA VAL A 208 15.71 -7.25 -5.29
C VAL A 208 15.56 -6.74 -3.86
N VAL A 209 16.24 -5.64 -3.54
CA VAL A 209 16.21 -5.02 -2.21
C VAL A 209 15.50 -3.67 -2.30
N SER A 210 14.42 -3.49 -1.53
CA SER A 210 13.63 -2.26 -1.51
C SER A 210 13.15 -1.94 -0.08
N MET A 211 13.55 -0.79 0.46
CA MET A 211 13.17 -0.37 1.83
C MET A 211 12.07 0.69 1.86
N GLY A 212 11.34 0.86 0.75
CA GLY A 212 10.20 1.78 0.65
C GLY A 212 10.57 3.18 0.18
N THR A 213 9.56 4.06 0.19
CA THR A 213 9.67 5.45 -0.29
C THR A 213 9.58 6.48 0.82
N THR A 214 9.32 6.06 2.05
CA THR A 214 9.21 6.95 3.22
C THR A 214 10.49 6.85 4.07
N PRO A 215 11.12 7.97 4.47
CA PRO A 215 12.30 7.95 5.30
C PRO A 215 12.04 7.29 6.66
N MET A 216 12.78 6.21 6.97
CA MET A 216 12.70 5.46 8.23
C MET A 216 14.08 4.98 8.73
N GLY A 217 15.16 5.61 8.29
CA GLY A 217 16.53 5.18 8.64
C GLY A 217 17.04 4.00 7.80
N GLU A 218 16.48 3.83 6.61
CA GLU A 218 16.72 2.71 5.69
C GLU A 218 18.18 2.58 5.20
N ALA A 219 18.96 3.68 5.18
CA ALA A 219 20.35 3.68 4.71
C ALA A 219 21.22 2.67 5.47
N ALA A 220 21.11 2.62 6.80
CA ALA A 220 21.86 1.70 7.64
C ALA A 220 21.48 0.25 7.38
N VAL A 221 20.19 -0.02 7.13
CA VAL A 221 19.68 -1.36 6.82
C VAL A 221 20.14 -1.78 5.41
N LEU A 222 20.06 -0.90 4.42
CA LEU A 222 20.57 -1.16 3.08
C LEU A 222 22.07 -1.46 3.10
N GLN A 223 22.88 -0.68 3.84
CA GLN A 223 24.31 -0.96 3.97
C GLN A 223 24.57 -2.32 4.62
N ARG A 224 23.75 -2.72 5.60
CA ARG A 224 23.86 -4.05 6.24
C ARG A 224 23.51 -5.16 5.27
N VAL A 225 22.44 -5.01 4.47
CA VAL A 225 22.05 -5.97 3.44
C VAL A 225 23.16 -6.12 2.40
N LEU A 226 23.70 -5.02 1.90
CA LEU A 226 24.81 -5.02 0.94
C LEU A 226 26.06 -5.74 1.52
N GLY A 227 26.43 -5.44 2.76
CA GLY A 227 27.55 -6.09 3.43
C GLY A 227 27.31 -7.57 3.70
N ALA A 228 26.09 -7.97 4.06
CA ALA A 228 25.74 -9.37 4.27
C ALA A 228 25.81 -10.21 2.99
N LEU A 229 25.46 -9.61 1.84
CA LEU A 229 25.42 -10.30 0.55
C LEU A 229 26.70 -10.11 -0.29
N ASP A 230 27.69 -9.40 0.22
CA ASP A 230 29.00 -9.26 -0.45
C ASP A 230 29.63 -10.63 -0.72
N GLY A 231 30.00 -10.88 -1.99
CA GLY A 231 30.53 -12.16 -2.42
C GLY A 231 29.60 -13.38 -2.28
N ALA A 232 28.30 -13.17 -2.02
CA ALA A 232 27.30 -14.25 -2.08
C ALA A 232 27.05 -14.65 -3.55
N PRO A 233 26.67 -15.92 -3.82
CA PRO A 233 26.36 -16.41 -5.16
C PRO A 233 24.98 -15.90 -5.64
N VAL A 234 24.75 -14.60 -5.56
CA VAL A 234 23.53 -13.90 -5.97
C VAL A 234 23.90 -12.56 -6.63
N ARG A 235 23.02 -12.08 -7.47
CA ARG A 235 23.03 -10.70 -7.95
C ARG A 235 22.13 -9.87 -7.06
N VAL A 236 22.55 -8.68 -6.67
CA VAL A 236 21.77 -7.80 -5.79
C VAL A 236 21.41 -6.52 -6.53
N LEU A 237 20.14 -6.20 -6.59
CA LEU A 237 19.67 -4.91 -7.09
C LEU A 237 18.98 -4.16 -5.95
N VAL A 238 19.56 -3.04 -5.55
CA VAL A 238 18.96 -2.14 -4.55
C VAL A 238 18.23 -1.03 -5.27
N THR A 239 16.94 -0.86 -4.96
CA THR A 239 16.19 0.33 -5.39
C THR A 239 16.18 1.36 -4.28
N LEU A 240 16.57 2.58 -4.64
CA LEU A 240 16.61 3.71 -3.73
C LEU A 240 15.26 4.44 -3.74
N GLY A 241 14.74 4.76 -2.55
CA GLY A 241 13.64 5.68 -2.41
C GLY A 241 14.04 7.12 -2.82
N PRO A 242 13.07 8.01 -3.04
CA PRO A 242 13.33 9.37 -3.54
C PRO A 242 14.15 10.24 -2.57
N HIS A 243 14.26 9.83 -1.32
CA HIS A 243 14.95 10.59 -0.26
C HIS A 243 16.35 10.07 0.07
N LEU A 244 16.82 9.03 -0.63
CA LEU A 244 18.10 8.39 -0.34
C LEU A 244 19.11 8.65 -1.46
N ASP A 245 20.24 9.25 -1.08
CA ASP A 245 21.41 9.33 -1.95
C ASP A 245 22.24 8.03 -1.83
N GLY A 246 22.39 7.32 -2.94
CA GLY A 246 23.18 6.10 -3.02
C GLY A 246 24.68 6.31 -2.92
N GLY A 247 25.17 7.54 -3.02
CA GLY A 247 26.61 7.87 -3.00
C GLY A 247 27.31 7.55 -1.67
N GLU A 248 26.56 7.41 -0.58
CA GLU A 248 27.09 7.04 0.74
C GLU A 248 27.18 5.52 0.96
N LEU A 249 26.56 4.72 0.07
CA LEU A 249 26.53 3.27 0.19
C LEU A 249 27.78 2.61 -0.41
N ARG A 250 28.38 1.70 0.33
CA ARG A 250 29.43 0.81 -0.20
C ARG A 250 28.78 -0.34 -0.95
N VAL A 251 28.92 -0.34 -2.28
CA VAL A 251 28.26 -1.29 -3.18
C VAL A 251 29.25 -2.41 -3.55
N PRO A 252 28.99 -3.67 -3.17
CA PRO A 252 29.81 -4.83 -3.56
C PRO A 252 29.80 -5.09 -5.07
N ALA A 253 30.77 -5.87 -5.56
CA ALA A 253 30.89 -6.20 -6.98
C ALA A 253 29.69 -6.96 -7.57
N ASN A 254 28.98 -7.73 -6.73
CA ASN A 254 27.77 -8.46 -7.13
C ASN A 254 26.46 -7.66 -6.92
N ALA A 255 26.56 -6.35 -6.62
CA ALA A 255 25.42 -5.48 -6.37
C ALA A 255 25.40 -4.27 -7.31
N ALA A 256 24.20 -3.75 -7.56
CA ALA A 256 23.98 -2.51 -8.30
C ALA A 256 22.90 -1.67 -7.59
N LEU A 257 22.98 -0.35 -7.71
CA LEU A 257 21.95 0.58 -7.28
C LEU A 257 21.11 1.03 -8.49
N SER A 258 19.83 1.24 -8.25
CA SER A 258 18.92 1.89 -9.20
C SER A 258 18.11 2.94 -8.43
N GLY A 259 17.75 4.03 -9.09
CA GLY A 259 16.73 4.92 -8.58
C GLY A 259 15.37 4.21 -8.43
N TYR A 260 14.35 4.97 -8.04
CA TYR A 260 12.99 4.44 -7.93
C TYR A 260 12.56 3.70 -9.20
N ARG A 261 12.02 2.50 -9.02
CA ARG A 261 11.43 1.68 -10.07
C ARG A 261 10.15 1.04 -9.56
N ARG A 262 9.17 0.88 -10.42
CA ARG A 262 7.93 0.16 -10.08
C ARG A 262 8.26 -1.30 -9.79
N HIS A 263 7.66 -1.87 -8.77
CA HIS A 263 7.81 -3.28 -8.42
C HIS A 263 7.42 -4.21 -9.58
N ALA A 264 6.41 -3.84 -10.35
CA ALA A 264 5.95 -4.59 -11.53
C ALA A 264 7.02 -4.76 -12.61
N ALA A 265 7.99 -3.83 -12.72
CA ALA A 265 9.11 -3.97 -13.64
C ALA A 265 10.26 -4.81 -13.08
N LEU A 266 10.39 -4.90 -11.77
CA LEU A 266 11.54 -5.53 -11.10
C LEU A 266 11.27 -6.97 -10.68
N LEU A 267 10.14 -7.19 -10.03
CA LEU A 267 9.83 -8.45 -9.34
C LEU A 267 9.65 -9.65 -10.27
N PRO A 268 9.17 -9.53 -11.53
CA PRO A 268 9.16 -10.64 -12.47
C PRO A 268 10.54 -11.26 -12.74
N HIS A 269 11.62 -10.49 -12.51
CA HIS A 269 13.01 -10.95 -12.70
C HIS A 269 13.64 -11.48 -11.39
N ALA A 270 12.96 -11.32 -10.26
CA ALA A 270 13.54 -11.61 -8.95
C ALA A 270 13.39 -13.08 -8.55
N GLY A 271 14.46 -13.65 -8.03
CA GLY A 271 14.43 -14.91 -7.29
C GLY A 271 13.94 -14.72 -5.85
N LEU A 272 14.20 -13.53 -5.27
CA LEU A 272 13.83 -13.18 -3.89
C LEU A 272 13.72 -11.65 -3.75
N SER A 273 12.81 -11.20 -2.89
CA SER A 273 12.73 -9.79 -2.44
C SER A 273 13.21 -9.66 -1.00
N VAL A 274 14.12 -8.71 -0.74
CA VAL A 274 14.43 -8.25 0.62
C VAL A 274 13.78 -6.89 0.79
N ASN A 275 12.87 -6.76 1.76
CA ASN A 275 12.07 -5.55 1.89
C ASN A 275 11.71 -5.23 3.36
N HIS A 276 11.20 -4.02 3.59
CA HIS A 276 10.81 -3.52 4.91
C HIS A 276 9.45 -4.04 5.42
N GLY A 277 8.71 -4.84 4.66
CA GLY A 277 7.39 -5.31 5.08
C GLY A 277 6.22 -4.36 4.78
N GLY A 278 6.41 -3.35 3.93
CA GLY A 278 5.29 -2.52 3.47
C GLY A 278 4.29 -3.34 2.66
N LEU A 279 2.98 -3.21 2.93
CA LEU A 279 1.96 -4.08 2.32
C LEU A 279 1.93 -3.99 0.79
N GLY A 280 2.16 -2.81 0.22
CA GLY A 280 2.27 -2.65 -1.24
C GLY A 280 3.43 -3.44 -1.84
N THR A 281 4.60 -3.48 -1.18
CA THR A 281 5.76 -4.26 -1.61
C THR A 281 5.50 -5.77 -1.46
N ILE A 282 4.90 -6.17 -0.33
CA ILE A 282 4.50 -7.57 -0.09
C ILE A 282 3.49 -8.02 -1.15
N GLY A 283 2.44 -7.24 -1.38
CA GLY A 283 1.41 -7.55 -2.39
C GLY A 283 1.99 -7.70 -3.80
N ALA A 284 2.90 -6.80 -4.19
CA ALA A 284 3.59 -6.88 -5.48
C ALA A 284 4.50 -8.11 -5.59
N ALA A 285 5.25 -8.46 -4.53
CA ALA A 285 6.09 -9.66 -4.51
C ALA A 285 5.25 -10.94 -4.59
N LEU A 286 4.15 -11.01 -3.84
CA LEU A 286 3.22 -12.14 -3.88
C LEU A 286 2.54 -12.26 -5.24
N ALA A 287 2.10 -11.16 -5.85
CA ALA A 287 1.50 -11.18 -7.19
C ALA A 287 2.46 -11.70 -8.28
N CYS A 288 3.78 -11.54 -8.08
CA CYS A 288 4.82 -12.09 -8.95
C CYS A 288 5.30 -13.49 -8.52
N GLY A 289 4.75 -14.10 -7.48
CA GLY A 289 5.19 -15.39 -6.94
C GLY A 289 6.62 -15.34 -6.38
N VAL A 290 7.06 -14.20 -5.85
CA VAL A 290 8.42 -13.99 -5.35
C VAL A 290 8.46 -14.14 -3.84
N PRO A 291 9.28 -15.08 -3.29
CA PRO A 291 9.46 -15.21 -1.86
C PRO A 291 10.24 -14.03 -1.27
N MET A 292 10.13 -13.84 0.05
CA MET A 292 10.64 -12.64 0.69
C MET A 292 11.47 -12.92 1.95
N VAL A 293 12.40 -12.00 2.22
CA VAL A 293 12.98 -11.76 3.55
C VAL A 293 12.58 -10.36 3.97
N CYS A 294 11.77 -10.24 5.02
CA CYS A 294 11.26 -8.96 5.50
C CYS A 294 12.09 -8.46 6.69
N LEU A 295 12.46 -7.18 6.67
CA LEU A 295 13.22 -6.45 7.68
C LEU A 295 12.39 -5.24 8.16
N PRO A 296 11.37 -5.43 9.01
CA PRO A 296 10.44 -4.37 9.38
C PRO A 296 11.14 -3.22 10.13
N LEU A 297 10.89 -1.99 9.71
CA LEU A 297 11.44 -0.77 10.31
C LEU A 297 10.49 -0.13 11.33
N GLY A 298 9.21 -0.47 11.31
CA GLY A 298 8.19 0.09 12.20
C GLY A 298 6.81 0.18 11.55
N ARG A 299 5.91 0.95 12.15
CA ARG A 299 4.52 1.14 11.72
C ARG A 299 3.77 -0.21 11.65
N ASP A 300 3.04 -0.47 10.58
CA ASP A 300 2.30 -1.70 10.28
C ASP A 300 3.16 -2.84 9.70
N GLN A 301 4.43 -2.54 9.39
CA GLN A 301 5.34 -3.46 8.69
C GLN A 301 5.57 -4.80 9.43
N PRO A 302 5.74 -4.85 10.78
CA PRO A 302 5.87 -6.12 11.47
C PRO A 302 4.67 -7.03 11.26
N ALA A 303 3.46 -6.50 11.36
CA ALA A 303 2.22 -7.23 11.17
C ALA A 303 2.07 -7.75 9.73
N ASN A 304 2.40 -6.91 8.75
CA ASN A 304 2.38 -7.27 7.34
C ASN A 304 3.39 -8.38 7.02
N ALA A 305 4.61 -8.28 7.56
CA ALA A 305 5.66 -9.28 7.39
C ALA A 305 5.27 -10.62 8.01
N GLU A 306 4.68 -10.62 9.22
CA GLU A 306 4.13 -11.81 9.87
C GLU A 306 3.00 -12.44 9.04
N ALA A 307 2.12 -11.62 8.45
CA ALA A 307 1.06 -12.11 7.56
C ALA A 307 1.64 -12.83 6.33
N ALA A 308 2.66 -12.26 5.69
CA ALA A 308 3.37 -12.91 4.57
C ALA A 308 4.09 -14.18 5.00
N ALA A 309 4.69 -14.21 6.19
CA ALA A 309 5.32 -15.41 6.75
C ALA A 309 4.26 -16.50 7.05
N SER A 310 3.08 -16.12 7.52
CA SER A 310 2.01 -17.05 7.87
C SER A 310 1.46 -17.85 6.68
N VAL A 311 1.57 -17.33 5.46
CA VAL A 311 1.24 -18.05 4.21
C VAL A 311 2.42 -18.83 3.64
N GLY A 312 3.58 -18.78 4.32
CA GLY A 312 4.79 -19.54 3.96
C GLY A 312 5.66 -18.86 2.89
N ALA A 313 5.37 -17.62 2.50
CA ALA A 313 6.06 -16.92 1.43
C ALA A 313 7.19 -15.99 1.91
N ALA A 314 7.37 -15.83 3.23
CA ALA A 314 8.36 -14.91 3.77
C ALA A 314 9.05 -15.44 5.02
N ARG A 315 10.25 -14.89 5.28
CA ARG A 315 10.94 -14.91 6.57
C ARG A 315 10.99 -13.50 7.13
N VAL A 316 10.87 -13.36 8.44
CA VAL A 316 10.96 -12.07 9.14
C VAL A 316 12.21 -12.07 9.98
N LEU A 317 13.01 -11.02 9.87
CA LEU A 317 14.21 -10.80 10.66
C LEU A 317 14.21 -9.39 11.23
N PRO A 318 14.88 -9.15 12.35
CA PRO A 318 15.10 -7.80 12.85
C PRO A 318 16.01 -7.02 11.88
N PRO A 319 15.72 -5.72 11.63
CA PRO A 319 16.49 -4.91 10.68
C PRO A 319 17.92 -4.62 11.14
N ASP A 320 18.20 -4.76 12.43
CA ASP A 320 19.50 -4.59 13.09
C ASP A 320 20.22 -5.92 13.37
N GLY A 321 19.67 -7.05 12.87
CA GLY A 321 20.23 -8.39 13.07
C GLY A 321 21.63 -8.57 12.47
N GLU A 322 22.32 -9.63 12.93
CA GLU A 322 23.68 -9.97 12.50
C GLU A 322 23.74 -10.23 10.96
N PRO A 323 24.73 -9.67 10.24
CA PRO A 323 24.86 -9.86 8.80
C PRO A 323 24.94 -11.33 8.36
N ALA A 324 25.57 -12.19 9.16
CA ALA A 324 25.66 -13.62 8.86
C ALA A 324 24.28 -14.31 8.90
N VAL A 325 23.40 -13.91 9.84
CA VAL A 325 22.03 -14.43 9.94
C VAL A 325 21.20 -13.97 8.74
N LEU A 326 21.33 -12.71 8.32
CA LEU A 326 20.65 -12.18 7.15
C LEU A 326 21.11 -12.92 5.88
N ARG A 327 22.43 -13.08 5.69
CA ARG A 327 22.98 -13.87 4.56
C ARG A 327 22.41 -15.29 4.53
N ALA A 328 22.44 -15.99 5.66
CA ALA A 328 21.91 -17.33 5.77
C ALA A 328 20.42 -17.38 5.44
N ALA A 329 19.62 -16.42 5.93
CA ALA A 329 18.19 -16.35 5.64
C ALA A 329 17.90 -16.17 4.14
N VAL A 330 18.62 -15.26 3.47
CA VAL A 330 18.48 -15.03 2.02
C VAL A 330 18.81 -16.31 1.25
N LEU A 331 19.96 -16.94 1.53
CA LEU A 331 20.39 -18.14 0.82
C LEU A 331 19.47 -19.34 1.08
N VAL A 332 19.01 -19.52 2.31
CA VAL A 332 18.05 -20.60 2.65
C VAL A 332 16.72 -20.38 1.98
N THR A 333 16.19 -19.13 1.98
CA THR A 333 14.90 -18.84 1.33
C THR A 333 14.97 -19.01 -0.18
N LEU A 334 16.13 -18.74 -0.80
CA LEU A 334 16.36 -19.01 -2.23
C LEU A 334 16.46 -20.51 -2.55
N ALA A 335 17.08 -21.29 -1.67
CA ALA A 335 17.34 -22.71 -1.88
C ALA A 335 16.16 -23.62 -1.50
N ASP A 336 15.29 -23.16 -0.61
CA ASP A 336 14.12 -23.94 -0.18
C ASP A 336 12.90 -23.63 -1.05
N ASP A 337 12.60 -24.52 -1.98
CA ASP A 337 11.46 -24.42 -2.90
C ASP A 337 10.10 -24.24 -2.20
N ASN A 338 9.98 -24.54 -0.91
CA ASN A 338 8.71 -24.34 -0.19
C ASN A 338 8.29 -22.88 -0.20
N TYR A 339 9.24 -21.94 -0.03
CA TYR A 339 8.93 -20.50 -0.08
C TYR A 339 8.44 -20.07 -1.46
N ARG A 340 9.11 -20.53 -2.52
CA ARG A 340 8.72 -20.24 -3.90
C ARG A 340 7.34 -20.82 -4.21
N ARG A 341 7.10 -22.08 -3.86
CA ARG A 341 5.79 -22.72 -4.06
C ARG A 341 4.69 -22.01 -3.29
N ALA A 342 4.96 -21.55 -2.07
CA ALA A 342 4.00 -20.78 -1.29
C ALA A 342 3.69 -19.43 -1.95
N ALA A 343 4.71 -18.70 -2.40
CA ALA A 343 4.52 -17.42 -3.09
C ALA A 343 3.74 -17.60 -4.41
N VAL A 344 4.03 -18.65 -5.20
CA VAL A 344 3.29 -18.94 -6.44
C VAL A 344 1.83 -19.29 -6.17
N ARG A 345 1.52 -20.09 -5.16
CA ARG A 345 0.12 -20.36 -4.79
C ARG A 345 -0.65 -19.08 -4.45
N VAL A 346 0.00 -18.15 -3.75
CA VAL A 346 -0.62 -16.85 -3.44
C VAL A 346 -0.76 -16.00 -4.71
N ALA A 347 0.22 -16.05 -5.63
CA ALA A 347 0.10 -15.36 -6.92
C ALA A 347 -1.07 -15.87 -7.73
N ASP A 348 -1.28 -17.19 -7.78
CA ASP A 348 -2.43 -17.82 -8.46
C ASP A 348 -3.76 -17.37 -7.83
N GLU A 349 -3.82 -17.27 -6.49
CA GLU A 349 -4.99 -16.75 -5.77
C GLU A 349 -5.27 -15.28 -6.12
N ILE A 350 -4.23 -14.43 -6.12
CA ILE A 350 -4.34 -13.01 -6.48
C ILE A 350 -4.84 -12.87 -7.93
N ALA A 351 -4.27 -13.62 -8.86
CA ALA A 351 -4.66 -13.59 -10.26
C ALA A 351 -6.12 -14.04 -10.46
N ALA A 352 -6.54 -15.08 -9.74
CA ALA A 352 -7.92 -15.60 -9.81
C ALA A 352 -8.95 -14.64 -9.19
N LEU A 353 -8.53 -13.81 -8.23
CA LEU A 353 -9.41 -12.81 -7.61
C LEU A 353 -9.72 -11.64 -8.54
N ASP A 354 -8.80 -11.25 -9.41
CA ASP A 354 -8.89 -10.03 -10.23
C ASP A 354 -9.30 -8.81 -9.38
N GLY A 355 -8.41 -8.45 -8.46
CA GLY A 355 -8.66 -7.41 -7.46
C GLY A 355 -9.21 -6.10 -8.01
N PRO A 356 -8.65 -5.53 -9.10
CA PRO A 356 -9.17 -4.30 -9.68
C PRO A 356 -10.62 -4.40 -10.15
N THR A 357 -10.98 -5.46 -10.87
CA THR A 357 -12.37 -5.72 -11.32
C THR A 357 -13.29 -5.87 -10.12
N ARG A 358 -12.93 -6.70 -9.12
CA ARG A 358 -13.74 -6.91 -7.91
C ARG A 358 -13.94 -5.64 -7.09
N ALA A 359 -12.90 -4.81 -7.01
CA ALA A 359 -12.98 -3.54 -6.29
C ALA A 359 -13.97 -2.57 -6.98
N ALA A 360 -13.88 -2.45 -8.31
CA ALA A 360 -14.81 -1.63 -9.07
C ALA A 360 -16.24 -2.15 -8.98
N GLU A 361 -16.46 -3.46 -9.11
CA GLU A 361 -17.79 -4.09 -8.97
C GLU A 361 -18.40 -3.87 -7.57
N ALA A 362 -17.59 -3.93 -6.52
CA ALA A 362 -18.05 -3.64 -5.17
C ALA A 362 -18.50 -2.19 -5.00
N VAL A 363 -17.82 -1.25 -5.64
CA VAL A 363 -18.21 0.18 -5.68
C VAL A 363 -19.48 0.37 -6.51
N GLU A 364 -19.61 -0.30 -7.65
CA GLU A 364 -20.79 -0.21 -8.54
C GLU A 364 -22.09 -0.77 -7.93
N GLN A 365 -21.99 -1.59 -6.89
CA GLN A 365 -23.13 -2.20 -6.19
C GLN A 365 -23.79 -1.28 -5.15
N LEU A 366 -23.21 -0.11 -4.90
CA LEU A 366 -23.77 0.92 -3.99
C LEU A 366 -24.80 1.79 -4.71
#